data_8d78d5fe3545a1ec335f7c737d396fe9
#
_entry.id   8d78d5fe3545a1ec335f7c737d396fe9
#
_cell.length_a   1.000
_cell.length_b   1.000
_cell.length_c   1.000
_cell.angle_alpha   90.00
_cell.angle_beta   90.00
_cell.angle_gamma   90.00
#
_symmetry.space_group_name_H-M   'P 1'
#
loop_
_entity.id
_entity.type
_entity.pdbx_description
1 polymer ?
#
loop_
_entity_poly.entity_id
_entity_poly.type
_entity_poly.pdbx_seq_one_letter_code
_entity_poly.pdbx_strand_id
1 'polypeptide(L)'
;MKSFVNEDDGTMGFQIAPMVDVLLVILIFFMVITSAQVLNIDKTIKLPIAVEAAKKDDSRSEAIVNVRWDPSANRSVFNFQDRIYTKGADLVEPFKAAKAYGDKIAASKPGQNPEFRIVIRGDRDVPALFVSQAMNAAAEAGISDISFSAVNHD
;
A
#
# COMPACT_ATOMS: atom_id res chain seq x y z
N MET A 1 38.77 69.97 -9.93
CA MET A 1 39.19 68.56 -9.77
C MET A 1 38.14 67.82 -8.96
N LYS A 2 37.30 67.08 -9.64
CA LYS A 2 36.31 66.22 -8.96
C LYS A 2 36.75 64.79 -9.16
N SER A 3 37.19 64.14 -8.10
CA SER A 3 37.49 62.73 -8.01
C SER A 3 36.18 61.95 -8.01
N PHE A 4 35.96 61.19 -9.05
CA PHE A 4 34.89 60.16 -9.06
C PHE A 4 35.46 58.93 -8.34
N VAL A 5 35.00 58.71 -7.14
CA VAL A 5 35.16 57.42 -6.44
C VAL A 5 34.13 56.50 -7.05
N ASN A 6 34.56 55.55 -7.85
CA ASN A 6 33.77 54.36 -8.17
C ASN A 6 33.81 53.46 -6.91
N GLU A 7 32.76 53.48 -6.15
CA GLU A 7 32.47 52.39 -5.24
C GLU A 7 31.99 51.23 -6.09
N ASP A 8 32.90 50.36 -6.41
CA ASP A 8 32.61 49.02 -6.91
C ASP A 8 32.11 48.23 -5.69
N ASP A 9 30.78 48.31 -5.47
CA ASP A 9 30.10 47.60 -4.46
C ASP A 9 30.06 46.11 -4.83
N GLY A 10 31.19 45.44 -4.57
CA GLY A 10 31.41 44.03 -4.75
C GLY A 10 30.50 43.16 -3.83
N THR A 11 29.22 43.44 -3.85
CA THR A 11 28.25 42.50 -3.36
C THR A 11 28.24 41.31 -4.29
N MET A 12 29.03 40.28 -3.95
CA MET A 12 28.82 38.95 -4.48
C MET A 12 27.35 38.58 -4.16
N GLY A 13 26.47 38.90 -5.09
CA GLY A 13 25.08 38.47 -5.02
C GLY A 13 25.08 36.94 -4.93
N PHE A 14 24.92 36.45 -3.71
CA PHE A 14 24.77 35.02 -3.47
C PHE A 14 23.57 34.54 -4.29
N GLN A 15 23.84 33.90 -5.40
CA GLN A 15 22.79 33.40 -6.30
C GLN A 15 22.12 32.20 -5.62
N ILE A 16 21.04 32.47 -4.89
CA ILE A 16 20.22 31.43 -4.24
C ILE A 16 19.33 30.67 -5.26
N ALA A 17 19.13 31.25 -6.44
CA ALA A 17 18.25 30.64 -7.46
C ALA A 17 18.61 29.19 -7.81
N PRO A 18 19.88 28.81 -8.04
CA PRO A 18 20.22 27.41 -8.32
C PRO A 18 19.97 26.47 -7.14
N MET A 19 20.13 26.97 -5.90
CA MET A 19 19.85 26.16 -4.70
C MET A 19 18.36 25.93 -4.50
N VAL A 20 17.54 26.95 -4.74
CA VAL A 20 16.08 26.84 -4.66
C VAL A 20 15.55 25.88 -5.74
N ASP A 21 16.11 25.89 -6.94
CA ASP A 21 15.73 24.98 -8.03
C ASP A 21 15.97 23.51 -7.65
N VAL A 22 17.15 23.19 -7.10
CA VAL A 22 17.46 21.84 -6.62
C VAL A 22 16.50 21.41 -5.51
N LEU A 23 16.20 22.29 -4.55
CA LEU A 23 15.25 21.99 -3.47
C LEU A 23 13.83 21.75 -4.03
N LEU A 24 13.41 22.55 -5.01
CA LEU A 24 12.10 22.41 -5.64
C LEU A 24 11.99 21.08 -6.40
N VAL A 25 13.02 20.70 -7.15
CA VAL A 25 13.07 19.42 -7.87
C VAL A 25 12.99 18.24 -6.91
N ILE A 26 13.73 18.27 -5.79
CA ILE A 26 13.69 17.24 -4.76
C ILE A 26 12.28 17.16 -4.14
N LEU A 27 11.65 18.30 -3.86
CA LEU A 27 10.31 18.35 -3.29
C LEU A 27 9.27 17.75 -4.24
N ILE A 28 9.32 18.08 -5.53
CA ILE A 28 8.44 17.49 -6.54
C ILE A 28 8.67 15.98 -6.64
N PHE A 29 9.93 15.54 -6.61
CA PHE A 29 10.29 14.12 -6.65
C PHE A 29 9.70 13.35 -5.47
N PHE A 30 9.82 13.88 -4.24
CA PHE A 30 9.20 13.28 -3.07
C PHE A 30 7.67 13.29 -3.15
N MET A 31 7.07 14.36 -3.68
CA MET A 31 5.62 14.42 -3.88
C MET A 31 5.13 13.31 -4.81
N VAL A 32 5.82 13.07 -5.92
CA VAL A 32 5.48 12.02 -6.89
C VAL A 32 5.65 10.62 -6.27
N ILE A 33 6.76 10.36 -5.57
CA ILE A 33 7.00 9.07 -4.91
C ILE A 33 5.96 8.79 -3.82
N THR A 34 5.64 9.79 -3.00
CA THR A 34 4.65 9.65 -1.94
C THR A 34 3.27 9.37 -2.50
N SER A 35 2.90 10.01 -3.62
CA SER A 35 1.63 9.77 -4.31
C SER A 35 1.52 8.34 -4.85
N ALA A 36 2.60 7.74 -5.32
CA ALA A 36 2.62 6.39 -5.84
C ALA A 36 2.37 5.31 -4.75
N GLN A 37 2.73 5.58 -3.50
CA GLN A 37 2.53 4.63 -2.39
C GLN A 37 1.11 4.64 -1.81
N VAL A 38 0.33 5.69 -2.05
CA VAL A 38 -1.05 5.82 -1.53
C VAL A 38 -2.07 5.05 -2.37
N LEU A 39 -1.71 4.60 -3.57
CA LEU A 39 -2.64 3.98 -4.53
C LEU A 39 -3.13 2.57 -4.15
N ASN A 40 -2.57 1.92 -3.14
CA ASN A 40 -2.95 0.56 -2.75
C ASN A 40 -4.11 0.49 -1.74
N ILE A 41 -4.72 1.62 -1.40
CA ILE A 41 -5.89 1.66 -0.52
C ILE A 41 -7.11 1.96 -1.38
N ASP A 42 -7.90 0.93 -1.64
CA ASP A 42 -9.21 1.11 -2.27
C ASP A 42 -10.13 1.90 -1.31
N LYS A 43 -10.24 3.21 -1.55
CA LYS A 43 -11.03 4.14 -0.72
C LYS A 43 -12.53 3.91 -0.80
N THR A 44 -12.97 3.06 -1.72
CA THR A 44 -14.39 2.73 -1.91
C THR A 44 -14.88 1.62 -0.96
N ILE A 45 -13.99 0.98 -0.21
CA ILE A 45 -14.36 -0.10 0.69
C ILE A 45 -14.82 0.46 2.04
N LYS A 46 -16.07 0.22 2.38
CA LYS A 46 -16.59 0.39 3.74
C LYS A 46 -16.20 -0.82 4.57
N LEU A 47 -15.16 -0.70 5.36
CA LEU A 47 -14.68 -1.80 6.20
C LEU A 47 -15.65 -2.06 7.36
N PRO A 48 -15.90 -3.33 7.72
CA PRO A 48 -16.72 -3.66 8.87
C PRO A 48 -16.04 -3.23 10.18
N ILE A 49 -16.86 -2.91 11.17
CA ILE A 49 -16.41 -2.51 12.52
C ILE A 49 -15.86 -3.74 13.23
N ALA A 50 -14.59 -3.72 13.60
CA ALA A 50 -14.01 -4.70 14.52
C ALA A 50 -13.77 -4.08 15.90
N VAL A 51 -14.24 -4.74 16.93
CA VAL A 51 -14.11 -4.29 18.32
C VAL A 51 -12.66 -4.44 18.83
N GLU A 52 -11.86 -5.29 18.20
CA GLU A 52 -10.44 -5.48 18.52
C GLU A 52 -9.61 -5.51 17.23
N ALA A 53 -8.95 -4.39 16.94
CA ALA A 53 -7.90 -4.36 15.92
C ALA A 53 -6.58 -4.77 16.58
N ALA A 54 -6.04 -5.93 16.23
CA ALA A 54 -4.69 -6.30 16.63
C ALA A 54 -3.68 -5.29 16.06
N LYS A 55 -2.75 -4.84 16.91
CA LYS A 55 -1.69 -3.92 16.53
C LYS A 55 -0.91 -4.51 15.35
N LYS A 56 -0.76 -3.72 14.29
CA LYS A 56 -0.01 -4.13 13.10
C LYS A 56 1.42 -4.48 13.49
N ASP A 57 1.84 -5.69 13.17
CA ASP A 57 3.22 -6.13 13.34
C ASP A 57 3.99 -5.81 12.04
N ASP A 58 4.76 -4.73 12.06
CA ASP A 58 5.51 -4.23 10.90
C ASP A 58 6.70 -5.14 10.50
N SER A 59 6.96 -6.19 11.26
CA SER A 59 8.07 -7.12 11.01
C SER A 59 7.76 -8.23 10.01
N ARG A 60 6.50 -8.33 9.54
CA ARG A 60 6.05 -9.44 8.66
C ARG A 60 5.82 -8.99 7.23
N SER A 61 6.10 -9.90 6.29
CA SER A 61 5.67 -9.73 4.90
C SER A 61 4.17 -10.00 4.79
N GLU A 62 3.39 -8.98 4.44
CA GLU A 62 1.95 -9.12 4.30
C GLU A 62 1.45 -8.62 2.95
N ALA A 63 0.42 -9.24 2.43
CA ALA A 63 -0.31 -8.79 1.27
C ALA A 63 -1.79 -8.60 1.60
N ILE A 64 -2.40 -7.60 0.98
CA ILE A 64 -3.78 -7.20 1.26
C ILE A 64 -4.65 -7.57 0.05
N VAL A 65 -5.75 -8.26 0.32
CA VAL A 65 -6.82 -8.50 -0.65
C VAL A 65 -8.09 -7.77 -0.19
N ASN A 66 -8.63 -6.94 -1.06
CA ASN A 66 -9.87 -6.24 -0.81
C ASN A 66 -11.03 -6.99 -1.48
N VAL A 67 -12.07 -7.29 -0.71
CA VAL A 67 -13.27 -7.98 -1.18
C VAL A 67 -14.43 -6.99 -1.14
N ARG A 68 -15.03 -6.70 -2.28
CA ARG A 68 -16.13 -5.77 -2.42
C ARG A 68 -17.34 -6.45 -3.05
N TRP A 69 -18.52 -6.08 -2.58
CA TRP A 69 -19.79 -6.51 -3.16
C TRP A 69 -20.25 -5.51 -4.22
N ASP A 70 -20.60 -6.01 -5.38
CA ASP A 70 -21.26 -5.24 -6.43
C ASP A 70 -22.73 -5.68 -6.52
N PRO A 71 -23.67 -4.92 -5.92
CA PRO A 71 -25.08 -5.29 -5.90
C PRO A 71 -25.72 -5.21 -7.30
N SER A 72 -25.20 -4.38 -8.18
CA SER A 72 -25.71 -4.24 -9.54
C SER A 72 -25.42 -5.45 -10.41
N ALA A 73 -24.27 -6.08 -10.20
CA ALA A 73 -23.86 -7.29 -10.91
C ALA A 73 -24.13 -8.57 -10.10
N ASN A 74 -24.65 -8.46 -8.86
CA ASN A 74 -24.88 -9.58 -7.95
C ASN A 74 -23.66 -10.50 -7.80
N ARG A 75 -22.48 -9.92 -7.69
CA ARG A 75 -21.20 -10.63 -7.60
C ARG A 75 -20.21 -9.91 -6.69
N SER A 76 -19.24 -10.66 -6.18
CA SER A 76 -18.09 -10.07 -5.50
C SER A 76 -16.97 -9.75 -6.47
N VAL A 77 -16.20 -8.74 -6.08
CA VAL A 77 -15.01 -8.30 -6.77
C VAL A 77 -13.86 -8.37 -5.78
N PHE A 78 -12.80 -9.09 -6.15
CA PHE A 78 -11.57 -9.20 -5.37
C PHE A 78 -10.51 -8.32 -6.01
N ASN A 79 -10.00 -7.36 -5.26
CA ASN A 79 -8.88 -6.53 -5.71
C ASN A 79 -7.61 -6.95 -4.98
N PHE A 80 -6.63 -7.44 -5.71
CA PHE A 80 -5.34 -7.86 -5.21
C PHE A 80 -4.23 -7.36 -6.12
N GLN A 81 -3.26 -6.60 -5.57
CA GLN A 81 -2.14 -6.01 -6.32
C GLN A 81 -2.61 -5.24 -7.58
N ASP A 82 -3.59 -4.35 -7.41
CA ASP A 82 -4.20 -3.53 -8.48
C ASP A 82 -4.85 -4.31 -9.62
N ARG A 83 -5.06 -5.61 -9.43
CA ARG A 83 -5.79 -6.48 -10.36
C ARG A 83 -7.12 -6.88 -9.78
N ILE A 84 -8.13 -6.90 -10.65
CA ILE A 84 -9.50 -7.25 -10.30
C ILE A 84 -9.76 -8.70 -10.70
N TYR A 85 -10.24 -9.50 -9.76
CA TYR A 85 -10.66 -10.88 -9.95
C TYR A 85 -12.14 -11.00 -9.60
N THR A 86 -12.86 -11.81 -10.36
CA THR A 86 -14.30 -12.04 -10.14
C THR A 86 -14.60 -13.39 -9.50
N LYS A 87 -13.61 -14.27 -9.45
CA LYS A 87 -13.71 -15.59 -8.83
C LYS A 87 -12.61 -15.76 -7.78
N GLY A 88 -12.97 -16.31 -6.62
CA GLY A 88 -12.00 -16.61 -5.59
C GLY A 88 -10.90 -17.58 -6.03
N ALA A 89 -11.24 -18.54 -6.89
CA ALA A 89 -10.26 -19.51 -7.43
C ALA A 89 -9.13 -18.84 -8.23
N ASP A 90 -9.39 -17.72 -8.90
CA ASP A 90 -8.40 -17.01 -9.71
C ASP A 90 -7.34 -16.30 -8.83
N LEU A 91 -7.56 -16.24 -7.51
CA LEU A 91 -6.61 -15.66 -6.55
C LEU A 91 -5.48 -16.63 -6.15
N VAL A 92 -5.61 -17.91 -6.39
CA VAL A 92 -4.66 -18.95 -5.93
C VAL A 92 -3.25 -18.69 -6.48
N GLU A 93 -3.14 -18.52 -7.81
CA GLU A 93 -1.84 -18.28 -8.44
C GLU A 93 -1.20 -16.92 -8.04
N PRO A 94 -1.94 -15.79 -8.01
CA PRO A 94 -1.43 -14.55 -7.46
C PRO A 94 -0.97 -14.66 -6.01
N PHE A 95 -1.68 -15.41 -5.17
CA PHE A 95 -1.30 -15.62 -3.77
C PHE A 95 -0.03 -16.46 -3.63
N LYS A 96 0.14 -17.51 -4.43
CA LYS A 96 1.38 -18.29 -4.50
C LYS A 96 2.57 -17.43 -4.90
N ALA A 97 2.39 -16.59 -5.93
CA ALA A 97 3.44 -15.68 -6.38
C ALA A 97 3.82 -14.65 -5.31
N ALA A 98 2.82 -14.08 -4.62
CA ALA A 98 3.04 -13.12 -3.54
C ALA A 98 3.76 -13.76 -2.35
N LYS A 99 3.38 -14.99 -1.96
CA LYS A 99 4.07 -15.76 -0.93
C LYS A 99 5.52 -16.00 -1.29
N ALA A 100 5.79 -16.53 -2.48
CA ALA A 100 7.16 -16.80 -2.94
C ALA A 100 8.03 -15.54 -2.95
N TYR A 101 7.46 -14.38 -3.27
CA TYR A 101 8.15 -13.10 -3.20
C TYR A 101 8.40 -12.67 -1.75
N GLY A 102 7.39 -12.81 -0.88
CA GLY A 102 7.50 -12.52 0.55
C GLY A 102 8.56 -13.36 1.24
N ASP A 103 8.59 -14.66 0.96
CA ASP A 103 9.58 -15.60 1.50
C ASP A 103 11.02 -15.24 1.08
N LYS A 104 11.21 -14.78 -0.17
CA LYS A 104 12.51 -14.29 -0.65
C LYS A 104 12.97 -13.03 0.09
N ILE A 105 12.05 -12.10 0.37
CA ILE A 105 12.37 -10.88 1.13
C ILE A 105 12.71 -11.24 2.57
N ALA A 106 11.92 -12.10 3.21
CA ALA A 106 12.18 -12.55 4.58
C ALA A 106 13.54 -13.24 4.71
N ALA A 107 13.90 -14.08 3.75
CA ALA A 107 15.21 -14.73 3.71
C ALA A 107 16.39 -13.75 3.56
N SER A 108 16.16 -12.57 2.98
CA SER A 108 17.20 -11.55 2.79
C SER A 108 17.38 -10.60 3.97
N LYS A 109 16.46 -10.63 4.95
CA LYS A 109 16.47 -9.72 6.12
C LYS A 109 16.54 -10.51 7.43
N PRO A 110 17.69 -10.57 8.12
CA PRO A 110 17.78 -11.22 9.42
C PRO A 110 16.89 -10.50 10.45
N GLY A 111 16.06 -11.27 11.15
CA GLY A 111 15.15 -10.75 12.20
C GLY A 111 13.72 -10.50 11.79
N GLN A 112 13.33 -10.71 10.53
CA GLN A 112 11.93 -10.76 10.14
C GLN A 112 11.33 -12.14 10.38
N ASN A 113 10.04 -12.15 10.76
CA ASN A 113 9.28 -13.39 10.83
C ASN A 113 9.08 -13.91 9.39
N PRO A 114 9.49 -15.16 9.09
CA PRO A 114 9.39 -15.74 7.75
C PRO A 114 7.94 -16.03 7.31
N GLU A 115 6.97 -15.97 8.22
CA GLU A 115 5.58 -16.25 7.87
C GLU A 115 4.96 -15.10 7.07
N PHE A 116 4.57 -15.44 5.84
CA PHE A 116 3.82 -14.55 4.96
C PHE A 116 2.35 -14.53 5.37
N ARG A 117 1.78 -13.34 5.53
CA ARG A 117 0.39 -13.12 5.93
C ARG A 117 -0.44 -12.56 4.81
N ILE A 118 -1.69 -13.02 4.69
CA ILE A 118 -2.72 -12.35 3.90
C ILE A 118 -3.70 -11.63 4.82
N VAL A 119 -3.93 -10.36 4.53
CA VAL A 119 -4.94 -9.53 5.20
C VAL A 119 -6.14 -9.40 4.28
N ILE A 120 -7.26 -9.96 4.66
CA ILE A 120 -8.51 -9.86 3.92
C ILE A 120 -9.28 -8.65 4.45
N ARG A 121 -9.55 -7.71 3.56
CA ARG A 121 -10.41 -6.54 3.81
C ARG A 121 -11.73 -6.75 3.09
N GLY A 122 -12.76 -7.06 3.85
CA GLY A 122 -14.12 -7.17 3.32
C GLY A 122 -14.90 -5.88 3.52
N ASP A 123 -15.63 -5.46 2.51
CA ASP A 123 -16.66 -4.43 2.67
C ASP A 123 -17.78 -4.96 3.59
N ARG A 124 -18.44 -4.08 4.32
CA ARG A 124 -19.49 -4.40 5.28
C ARG A 124 -20.63 -5.24 4.67
N ASP A 125 -20.96 -4.95 3.41
CA ASP A 125 -22.09 -5.56 2.71
C ASP A 125 -21.71 -6.85 1.95
N VAL A 126 -20.44 -7.30 2.07
CA VAL A 126 -19.97 -8.53 1.40
C VAL A 126 -20.54 -9.75 2.10
N PRO A 127 -21.25 -10.62 1.38
CA PRO A 127 -21.67 -11.90 1.93
C PRO A 127 -20.46 -12.75 2.36
N ALA A 128 -20.57 -13.40 3.53
CA ALA A 128 -19.50 -14.21 4.12
C ALA A 128 -18.97 -15.31 3.17
N LEU A 129 -19.79 -15.77 2.25
CA LEU A 129 -19.42 -16.74 1.21
C LEU A 129 -18.19 -16.28 0.40
N PHE A 130 -18.13 -15.00 0.04
CA PHE A 130 -17.04 -14.48 -0.78
C PHE A 130 -15.76 -14.26 0.03
N VAL A 131 -15.90 -13.90 1.29
CA VAL A 131 -14.78 -13.86 2.24
C VAL A 131 -14.20 -15.27 2.38
N SER A 132 -15.03 -16.29 2.54
CA SER A 132 -14.59 -17.68 2.65
C SER A 132 -13.92 -18.19 1.36
N GLN A 133 -14.34 -17.72 0.19
CA GLN A 133 -13.65 -18.02 -1.08
C GLN A 133 -12.23 -17.46 -1.12
N ALA A 134 -12.02 -16.23 -0.64
CA ALA A 134 -10.67 -15.65 -0.52
C ALA A 134 -9.81 -16.43 0.48
N MET A 135 -10.40 -16.85 1.62
CA MET A 135 -9.72 -17.70 2.60
C MET A 135 -9.31 -19.05 2.02
N ASN A 136 -10.21 -19.71 1.30
CA ASN A 136 -9.92 -20.98 0.66
C ASN A 136 -8.81 -20.86 -0.38
N ALA A 137 -8.80 -19.78 -1.17
CA ALA A 137 -7.73 -19.50 -2.12
C ALA A 137 -6.38 -19.29 -1.42
N ALA A 138 -6.36 -18.61 -0.26
CA ALA A 138 -5.15 -18.45 0.54
C ALA A 138 -4.66 -19.77 1.12
N ALA A 139 -5.56 -20.60 1.64
CA ALA A 139 -5.23 -21.94 2.14
C ALA A 139 -4.68 -22.85 1.03
N GLU A 140 -5.28 -22.83 -0.17
CA GLU A 140 -4.82 -23.57 -1.34
C GLU A 140 -3.44 -23.07 -1.82
N ALA A 141 -3.15 -21.79 -1.68
CA ALA A 141 -1.83 -21.21 -1.92
C ALA A 141 -0.79 -21.57 -0.85
N GLY A 142 -1.19 -22.30 0.19
CA GLY A 142 -0.33 -22.73 1.29
C GLY A 142 0.00 -21.59 2.27
N ILE A 143 -0.88 -20.62 2.41
CA ILE A 143 -0.75 -19.51 3.37
C ILE A 143 -1.61 -19.84 4.58
N SER A 144 -0.96 -19.98 5.74
CA SER A 144 -1.60 -20.35 7.00
C SER A 144 -2.00 -19.13 7.86
N ASP A 145 -1.27 -18.03 7.72
CA ASP A 145 -1.53 -16.82 8.47
C ASP A 145 -2.48 -15.89 7.68
N ILE A 146 -3.76 -15.91 8.07
CA ILE A 146 -4.81 -15.10 7.46
C ILE A 146 -5.39 -14.20 8.55
N SER A 147 -5.41 -12.91 8.28
CA SER A 147 -6.03 -11.94 9.18
C SER A 147 -7.12 -11.12 8.49
N PHE A 148 -8.04 -10.60 9.26
CA PHE A 148 -9.09 -9.71 8.80
C PHE A 148 -8.81 -8.29 9.26
N SER A 149 -8.98 -7.34 8.36
CA SER A 149 -8.93 -5.92 8.71
C SER A 149 -10.35 -5.36 8.72
N ALA A 150 -10.71 -4.75 9.83
CA ALA A 150 -11.98 -4.06 9.99
C ALA A 150 -11.72 -2.65 10.49
N VAL A 151 -12.57 -1.68 10.11
CA VAL A 151 -12.51 -0.30 10.60
C VAL A 151 -13.64 -0.09 11.60
N ASN A 152 -13.27 0.44 12.76
CA ASN A 152 -14.24 0.94 13.72
C ASN A 152 -14.68 2.33 13.26
N HIS A 153 -15.96 2.53 12.97
CA HIS A 153 -16.56 3.83 12.83
C HIS A 153 -17.29 4.15 14.13
N ASP A 154 -16.68 5.03 14.93
CA ASP A 154 -17.39 5.75 15.98
C ASP A 154 -18.34 6.77 15.39
#